data_b4fb4b6e408da87176d79c9ac5a114a0
#
_entry.id   b4fb4b6e408da87176d79c9ac5a114a0
#
_cell.length_a   1.000
_cell.length_b   1.000
_cell.length_c   1.000
_cell.angle_alpha   90.00
_cell.angle_beta   90.00
_cell.angle_gamma   90.00
#
_symmetry.space_group_name_H-M   'P 1'
#
loop_
_entity.id
_entity.type
_entity.pdbx_description
1 polymer ?
#
loop_
_entity_poly.entity_id
_entity_poly.type
_entity_poly.pdbx_seq_one_letter_code
_entity_poly.pdbx_strand_id
1 'polypeptide(L)' 'MKLALLFSAAGLLALAAPLGAQAMSLDEACGKFSGKLSAAQAAGDTQKAQKIYQQGSARIASRFNGASCPNVKPPTP' A
#
# COMPACT_ATOMS: atom_id res chain seq x y z
N MET A 1 -19.95 1.94 -34.59
CA MET A 1 -19.51 2.45 -34.73
C MET A 1 -19.30 3.50 -34.04
N LYS A 2 -19.86 4.31 -33.91
CA LYS A 2 -19.70 5.34 -33.21
C LYS A 2 -19.45 5.06 -31.92
N LEU A 3 -19.77 4.11 -31.43
CA LEU A 3 -19.58 3.76 -30.19
C LEU A 3 -18.23 3.87 -29.80
N ALA A 4 -17.42 3.59 -30.53
CA ALA A 4 -16.06 3.66 -30.17
C ALA A 4 -15.81 4.91 -29.53
N LEU A 5 -16.40 5.89 -29.92
CA LEU A 5 -16.16 7.09 -29.36
C LEU A 5 -16.37 7.07 -28.01
N LEU A 6 -17.28 6.41 -27.56
CA LEU A 6 -17.53 6.42 -26.25
C LEU A 6 -16.44 5.97 -25.55
N PHE A 7 -15.75 5.14 -26.00
CA PHE A 7 -14.75 4.60 -25.31
C PHE A 7 -13.80 5.54 -25.01
N SER A 8 -13.65 6.40 -25.76
CA SER A 8 -12.64 7.29 -25.55
C SER A 8 -12.98 7.99 -24.36
N ALA A 9 -14.17 8.24 -24.20
CA ALA A 9 -14.53 9.04 -23.10
C ALA A 9 -14.18 8.29 -21.90
N ALA A 10 -14.41 7.07 -21.94
CA ALA A 10 -14.15 6.32 -20.78
C ALA A 10 -12.71 6.41 -20.45
N GLY A 11 -11.95 6.45 -21.40
CA GLY A 11 -10.57 6.48 -21.09
C GLY A 11 -10.20 7.66 -20.31
N LEU A 12 -10.87 8.70 -20.49
CA LEU A 12 -10.50 9.85 -19.82
C LEU A 12 -10.63 9.69 -18.40
N LEU A 13 -11.54 8.98 -17.95
CA LEU A 13 -11.70 8.86 -16.60
C LEU A 13 -10.52 8.33 -15.95
N ALA A 14 -9.85 7.53 -16.55
CA ALA A 14 -8.71 6.95 -15.91
C ALA A 14 -7.73 7.98 -15.44
N LEU A 15 -7.76 9.08 -16.00
CA LEU A 15 -6.80 10.05 -15.62
C LEU A 15 -6.93 10.45 -14.19
N ALA A 16 -8.09 10.53 -13.71
CA ALA A 16 -8.25 11.00 -12.36
C ALA A 16 -7.82 9.95 -11.39
N ALA A 17 -8.03 8.73 -11.70
CA ALA A 17 -7.70 7.70 -10.79
C ALA A 17 -6.25 7.70 -10.32
N PRO A 18 -5.31 7.86 -11.17
CA PRO A 18 -3.93 7.82 -10.76
C PRO A 18 -3.61 8.89 -9.75
N LEU A 19 -4.25 10.00 -9.88
CA LEU A 19 -3.95 11.07 -8.99
C LEU A 19 -4.38 10.71 -7.60
N GLY A 20 -5.52 10.08 -7.46
CA GLY A 20 -5.97 9.70 -6.15
C GLY A 20 -5.04 8.71 -5.53
N ALA A 21 -4.54 7.78 -6.32
CA ALA A 21 -3.66 6.78 -5.80
C ALA A 21 -2.37 7.39 -5.29
N GLN A 22 -1.93 8.45 -5.89
CA GLN A 22 -0.70 9.05 -5.48
C GLN A 22 -0.85 9.88 -4.22
N ALA A 23 -2.06 10.13 -3.83
CA ALA A 23 -2.28 10.96 -2.66
C ALA A 23 -2.41 10.15 -1.38
N MET A 24 -1.93 8.93 -1.37
CA MET A 24 -2.01 8.12 -0.18
C MET A 24 -1.23 8.77 0.96
N SER A 25 -1.86 8.91 2.11
CA SER A 25 -1.23 9.52 3.25
C SER A 25 -0.37 8.49 4.00
N LEU A 26 0.45 8.96 4.89
CA LEU A 26 1.26 8.09 5.71
C LEU A 26 0.35 7.19 6.55
N ASP A 27 -0.73 7.73 7.09
CA ASP A 27 -1.65 6.94 7.90
C ASP A 27 -2.27 5.81 7.10
N GLU A 28 -2.64 6.07 5.86
CA GLU A 28 -3.20 5.04 5.02
C GLU A 28 -2.16 3.98 4.70
N ALA A 29 -0.96 4.40 4.41
CA ALA A 29 0.13 3.47 4.09
C ALA A 29 0.44 2.60 5.30
N CYS A 30 0.49 3.19 6.49
CA CYS A 30 0.74 2.46 7.70
C CYS A 30 -0.40 1.49 8.01
N GLY A 31 -1.63 1.87 7.73
CA GLY A 31 -2.78 1.00 7.92
C GLY A 31 -2.71 -0.23 7.04
N LYS A 32 -2.33 -0.06 5.77
CA LYS A 32 -2.19 -1.19 4.86
C LYS A 32 -1.05 -2.10 5.27
N PHE A 33 0.06 -1.50 5.70
CA PHE A 33 1.22 -2.23 6.16
C PHE A 33 0.84 -3.06 7.38
N SER A 34 0.18 -2.45 8.35
CA SER A 34 -0.24 -3.13 9.56
C SER A 34 -1.18 -4.29 9.24
N GLY A 35 -2.10 -4.10 8.32
CA GLY A 35 -3.04 -5.14 7.94
C GLY A 35 -2.34 -6.35 7.33
N LYS A 36 -1.37 -6.12 6.45
CA LYS A 36 -0.64 -7.22 5.83
C LYS A 36 0.19 -7.96 6.86
N LEU A 37 0.81 -7.22 7.77
CA LEU A 37 1.63 -7.81 8.80
C LEU A 37 0.77 -8.66 9.74
N SER A 38 -0.38 -8.14 10.15
CA SER A 38 -1.27 -8.86 11.03
C SER A 38 -1.79 -10.14 10.38
N ALA A 39 -2.08 -10.09 9.09
CA ALA A 39 -2.54 -11.27 8.38
C ALA A 39 -1.47 -12.37 8.37
N ALA A 40 -0.23 -12.00 8.15
CA ALA A 40 0.86 -12.97 8.16
C ALA A 40 1.06 -13.56 9.55
N GLN A 41 0.94 -12.73 10.58
CA GLN A 41 1.08 -13.20 11.94
C GLN A 41 -0.07 -14.11 12.33
N ALA A 42 -1.28 -13.80 11.92
CA ALA A 42 -2.43 -14.62 12.21
C ALA A 42 -2.32 -15.98 11.52
N ALA A 43 -1.68 -16.04 10.39
CA ALA A 43 -1.46 -17.27 9.67
C ALA A 43 -0.30 -18.09 10.25
N GLY A 44 0.41 -17.54 11.20
CA GLY A 44 1.55 -18.21 11.79
C GLY A 44 2.80 -18.24 10.91
N ASP A 45 2.83 -17.44 9.89
CA ASP A 45 3.95 -17.43 8.96
C ASP A 45 4.98 -16.38 9.41
N THR A 46 5.83 -16.77 10.33
CA THR A 46 6.80 -15.86 10.93
C THR A 46 7.79 -15.30 9.91
N GLN A 47 8.25 -16.12 8.98
CA GLN A 47 9.20 -15.63 8.00
C GLN A 47 8.56 -14.60 7.08
N LYS A 48 7.32 -14.85 6.68
CA LYS A 48 6.63 -13.91 5.82
C LYS A 48 6.38 -12.61 6.57
N ALA A 49 6.02 -12.71 7.83
CA ALA A 49 5.77 -11.53 8.66
C ALA A 49 7.04 -10.68 8.76
N GLN A 50 8.19 -11.31 8.95
CA GLN A 50 9.43 -10.57 9.03
C GLN A 50 9.78 -9.90 7.71
N LYS A 51 9.55 -10.57 6.58
CA LYS A 51 9.79 -10.00 5.30
C LYS A 51 8.87 -8.80 5.07
N ILE A 52 7.61 -8.94 5.40
CA ILE A 52 6.64 -7.86 5.24
C ILE A 52 7.08 -6.67 6.09
N TYR A 53 7.55 -6.93 7.30
CA TYR A 53 7.97 -5.85 8.18
C TYR A 53 9.17 -5.12 7.59
N GLN A 54 10.17 -5.84 7.12
CA GLN A 54 11.36 -5.23 6.56
C GLN A 54 11.06 -4.46 5.27
N GLN A 55 10.33 -5.09 4.37
CA GLN A 55 10.03 -4.45 3.10
C GLN A 55 9.06 -3.29 3.26
N GLY A 56 8.07 -3.47 4.12
CA GLY A 56 7.10 -2.42 4.37
C GLY A 56 7.73 -1.21 5.03
N SER A 57 8.60 -1.43 6.01
CA SER A 57 9.28 -0.34 6.69
C SER A 57 10.18 0.43 5.73
N ALA A 58 10.90 -0.29 4.86
CA ALA A 58 11.78 0.37 3.90
C ALA A 58 10.96 1.18 2.89
N ARG A 59 9.82 0.63 2.46
CA ARG A 59 8.99 1.33 1.50
C ARG A 59 8.37 2.59 2.11
N ILE A 60 7.93 2.52 3.36
CA ILE A 60 7.39 3.69 4.04
C ILE A 60 8.48 4.75 4.18
N ALA A 61 9.67 4.36 4.61
CA ALA A 61 10.76 5.31 4.76
C ALA A 61 11.11 5.97 3.43
N SER A 62 11.09 5.19 2.36
CA SER A 62 11.43 5.72 1.05
C SER A 62 10.38 6.69 0.53
N ARG A 63 9.11 6.42 0.77
CA ARG A 63 8.06 7.27 0.26
C ARG A 63 7.78 8.49 1.10
N PHE A 64 8.05 8.42 2.37
CA PHE A 64 7.68 9.48 3.31
C PHE A 64 8.89 10.04 4.07
N ASN A 65 10.00 10.13 3.36
CA ASN A 65 11.19 10.82 3.90
C ASN A 65 11.69 10.30 5.24
N GLY A 66 11.82 9.00 5.34
CA GLY A 66 12.37 8.40 6.56
C GLY A 66 11.34 8.14 7.64
N ALA A 67 10.07 8.33 7.33
CA ALA A 67 9.04 8.11 8.33
C ALA A 67 8.90 6.63 8.68
N SER A 68 8.27 6.35 9.79
CA SER A 68 7.99 5.00 10.19
C SER A 68 6.57 4.92 10.71
N CYS A 69 6.10 3.70 10.96
CA CYS A 69 4.74 3.50 11.47
C CYS A 69 4.83 3.15 12.94
N PRO A 70 4.57 4.10 13.82
CA PRO A 70 4.76 3.86 15.25
C PRO A 70 3.89 2.76 15.83
N ASN A 71 2.76 2.51 15.20
CA ASN A 71 1.87 1.47 15.71
C ASN A 71 2.19 0.08 15.17
N VAL A 72 3.16 -0.05 14.31
CA VAL A 72 3.54 -1.32 13.73
C VAL A 72 4.81 -1.80 14.40
N LYS A 73 4.77 -2.95 15.03
CA LYS A 73 5.91 -3.47 15.75
C LYS A 73 6.53 -4.63 14.97
N PRO A 74 7.84 -4.86 15.15
CA PRO A 74 8.47 -5.99 14.50
C PRO A 74 7.82 -7.28 14.99
N PRO A 75 7.67 -8.27 14.10
CA PRO A 75 7.09 -9.53 14.53
C PRO A 75 8.05 -10.27 15.44
N THR A 76 7.51 -11.00 16.37
CA THR A 76 8.35 -11.79 17.24
C THR A 76 8.65 -13.11 16.57
N PRO A 77 9.82 -13.66 16.77
CA PRO A 77 10.21 -14.90 16.14
C PRO A 77 9.39 -16.07 16.63
#